data_cac6ea41aba29b85d4d919074a2b1bae
#
_entry.id   cac6ea41aba29b85d4d919074a2b1bae
#
_cell.length_a   1.000
_cell.length_b   1.000
_cell.length_c   1.000
_cell.angle_alpha   90.00
_cell.angle_beta   90.00
_cell.angle_gamma   90.00
#
_symmetry.space_group_name_H-M   'P 1'
#
loop_
_entity.id
_entity.type
_entity.pdbx_description
1 polymer ?
#
loop_
_entity_poly.entity_id
_entity_poly.type
_entity_poly.pdbx_seq_one_letter_code
_entity_poly.pdbx_strand_id
1 'polypeptide(L)'
;MSALVWKLLRQHISIGQLAGFFLANLFGMMIVLLSVQFYKDIIPIFTEGDSFMKKDFIIATKKISTLGSFAGKNNTFSAEDIADLKKQSFTKTIGAFTPSQFKVSAGLGMQEAGIHLSTDMFFESVPDEFVDIKLDKWHFDEATHTIPIIIPRNYLNLYNFGFAQSRSLPKLSEGLMSLIQMDIMMRGNGRVEQYKGNIVGFSNRLNTILVPQSFMEWANMNFAPNAEAQPARLIIEVSNPADSSIAGYFQKKGYETVSYTHLRAHETLMNL
;
A
#
# COMPACT_ATOMS: atom_id res chain seq x y z
N MET A 1 0.58 49.76 49.49
CA MET A 1 0.65 48.32 49.75
C MET A 1 1.53 47.55 48.77
N SER A 2 1.72 47.94 47.53
CA SER A 2 2.54 47.21 46.51
C SER A 2 4.04 47.14 46.80
N ALA A 3 4.66 48.19 47.34
CA ALA A 3 6.11 48.24 47.58
C ALA A 3 6.57 47.28 48.69
N LEU A 4 5.76 47.07 49.71
CA LEU A 4 6.09 46.19 50.85
C LEU A 4 5.92 44.71 50.46
N VAL A 5 4.93 44.40 49.68
CA VAL A 5 4.74 43.04 49.09
C VAL A 5 5.89 42.67 48.14
N TRP A 6 6.37 43.61 47.32
CA TRP A 6 7.49 43.44 46.44
C TRP A 6 8.82 43.19 47.19
N LYS A 7 9.01 43.91 48.30
CA LYS A 7 10.20 43.76 49.15
C LYS A 7 10.24 42.41 49.87
N LEU A 8 9.07 41.93 50.34
CA LEU A 8 8.95 40.62 50.98
C LEU A 8 9.13 39.46 49.97
N LEU A 9 8.54 39.57 48.78
CA LEU A 9 8.72 38.58 47.69
C LEU A 9 10.17 38.44 47.28
N ARG A 10 10.90 39.55 47.16
CA ARG A 10 12.34 39.56 46.74
C ARG A 10 13.29 38.95 47.78
N GLN A 11 12.91 38.94 49.06
CA GLN A 11 13.71 38.37 50.16
C GLN A 11 13.52 36.82 50.28
N HIS A 12 12.42 36.27 49.77
CA HIS A 12 12.09 34.87 49.96
C HIS A 12 12.20 33.99 48.71
N ILE A 13 12.37 34.57 47.53
CA ILE A 13 12.53 33.81 46.29
C ILE A 13 14.02 33.72 45.95
N SER A 14 14.63 32.57 46.14
CA SER A 14 15.98 32.33 45.62
C SER A 14 15.97 32.18 44.10
N ILE A 15 16.97 32.77 43.41
CA ILE A 15 17.09 32.66 41.94
C ILE A 15 17.15 31.18 41.51
N GLY A 16 17.75 30.32 42.32
CA GLY A 16 17.81 28.87 42.05
C GLY A 16 16.42 28.19 42.08
N GLN A 17 15.56 28.57 43.03
CA GLN A 17 14.18 28.03 43.09
C GLN A 17 13.34 28.51 41.91
N LEU A 18 13.49 29.77 41.50
CA LEU A 18 12.79 30.32 40.35
C LEU A 18 13.23 29.63 39.04
N ALA A 19 14.56 29.44 38.87
CA ALA A 19 15.13 28.73 37.73
C ALA A 19 14.69 27.25 37.69
N GLY A 20 14.70 26.58 38.84
CA GLY A 20 14.21 25.21 38.94
C GLY A 20 12.72 25.06 38.59
N PHE A 21 11.89 25.99 39.07
CA PHE A 21 10.46 26.04 38.73
C PHE A 21 10.25 26.30 37.23
N PHE A 22 11.01 27.24 36.65
CA PHE A 22 10.95 27.52 35.22
C PHE A 22 11.32 26.30 34.38
N LEU A 23 12.43 25.65 34.71
CA LEU A 23 12.89 24.44 34.01
C LEU A 23 11.86 23.28 34.13
N ALA A 24 11.31 23.07 35.35
CA ALA A 24 10.31 22.04 35.54
C ALA A 24 9.04 22.27 34.68
N ASN A 25 8.57 23.51 34.60
CA ASN A 25 7.45 23.86 33.73
C ASN A 25 7.78 23.73 32.26
N LEU A 26 8.99 24.12 31.83
CA LEU A 26 9.43 24.00 30.45
C LEU A 26 9.49 22.53 30.02
N PHE A 27 10.07 21.66 30.83
CA PHE A 27 10.08 20.21 30.57
C PHE A 27 8.69 19.60 30.61
N GLY A 28 7.85 19.99 31.59
CA GLY A 28 6.46 19.53 31.66
C GLY A 28 5.66 19.93 30.42
N MET A 29 5.77 21.16 29.98
CA MET A 29 5.09 21.63 28.76
C MET A 29 5.63 20.95 27.50
N MET A 30 6.94 20.74 27.42
CA MET A 30 7.56 20.01 26.32
C MET A 30 7.03 18.58 26.22
N ILE A 31 6.91 17.86 27.34
CA ILE A 31 6.36 16.48 27.35
C ILE A 31 4.91 16.48 26.90
N VAL A 32 4.09 17.43 27.36
CA VAL A 32 2.68 17.54 26.96
C VAL A 32 2.57 17.81 25.46
N LEU A 33 3.34 18.76 24.93
CA LEU A 33 3.35 19.08 23.51
C LEU A 33 3.80 17.89 22.66
N LEU A 34 4.87 17.20 23.05
CA LEU A 34 5.33 15.99 22.37
C LEU A 34 4.26 14.88 22.40
N SER A 35 3.58 14.70 23.53
CA SER A 35 2.50 13.72 23.66
C SER A 35 1.32 14.04 22.73
N VAL A 36 0.93 15.31 22.64
CA VAL A 36 -0.14 15.77 21.74
C VAL A 36 0.29 15.62 20.28
N GLN A 37 1.54 15.97 19.97
CA GLN A 37 2.08 15.80 18.63
C GLN A 37 2.08 14.32 18.24
N PHE A 38 2.65 13.47 19.09
CA PHE A 38 2.69 12.03 18.89
C PHE A 38 1.28 11.42 18.73
N TYR A 39 0.32 11.86 19.55
CA TYR A 39 -1.07 11.45 19.43
C TYR A 39 -1.68 11.84 18.07
N LYS A 40 -1.45 13.07 17.61
CA LYS A 40 -1.93 13.54 16.31
C LYS A 40 -1.27 12.82 15.14
N ASP A 41 0.00 12.49 15.25
CA ASP A 41 0.75 11.81 14.19
C ASP A 41 0.42 10.32 14.12
N ILE A 42 0.07 9.70 15.26
CA ILE A 42 -0.22 8.26 15.33
C ILE A 42 -1.70 7.94 15.06
N ILE A 43 -2.63 8.77 15.53
CA ILE A 43 -4.07 8.49 15.32
C ILE A 43 -4.42 8.31 13.84
N PRO A 44 -3.95 9.13 12.89
CA PRO A 44 -4.24 8.91 11.49
C PRO A 44 -3.76 7.55 10.99
N ILE A 45 -2.62 7.06 11.47
CA ILE A 45 -2.07 5.75 11.08
C ILE A 45 -3.03 4.62 11.49
N PHE A 46 -3.72 4.76 12.62
CA PHE A 46 -4.67 3.75 13.10
C PHE A 46 -6.12 3.98 12.65
N THR A 47 -6.51 5.22 12.37
CA THR A 47 -7.91 5.57 12.05
C THR A 47 -8.15 5.74 10.55
N GLU A 48 -7.22 6.26 9.77
CA GLU A 48 -7.37 6.43 8.33
C GLU A 48 -7.26 5.11 7.56
N GLY A 49 -6.63 4.08 8.14
CA GLY A 49 -6.57 2.73 7.57
C GLY A 49 -7.88 1.95 7.66
N ASP A 50 -8.87 2.39 8.45
CA ASP A 50 -9.99 1.53 8.87
C ASP A 50 -11.38 2.01 8.44
N SER A 51 -11.50 3.18 7.81
CA SER A 51 -12.81 3.81 7.63
C SER A 51 -13.51 3.55 6.29
N PHE A 52 -12.85 2.95 5.29
CA PHE A 52 -13.51 2.60 4.04
C PHE A 52 -13.60 1.08 3.86
N MET A 53 -14.78 0.55 4.21
CA MET A 53 -15.24 -0.82 3.96
C MET A 53 -14.38 -1.91 4.62
N LYS A 54 -14.79 -2.33 5.79
CA LYS A 54 -14.42 -3.60 6.44
C LYS A 54 -14.89 -4.80 5.63
N LYS A 55 -14.39 -4.94 4.42
CA LYS A 55 -14.43 -6.23 3.75
C LYS A 55 -13.17 -6.95 4.15
N ASP A 56 -13.33 -7.97 4.97
CA ASP A 56 -12.23 -8.83 5.32
C ASP A 56 -11.89 -9.69 4.10
N PHE A 57 -10.70 -9.50 3.55
CA PHE A 57 -10.24 -10.34 2.47
C PHE A 57 -8.84 -10.90 2.73
N ILE A 58 -8.59 -12.04 2.16
CA ILE A 58 -7.31 -12.72 2.16
C ILE A 58 -6.80 -12.82 0.73
N ILE A 59 -5.49 -12.75 0.58
CA ILE A 59 -4.84 -13.02 -0.71
C ILE A 59 -4.29 -14.42 -0.65
N ALA A 60 -4.73 -15.27 -1.60
CA ALA A 60 -4.29 -16.62 -1.75
C ALA A 60 -3.22 -16.73 -2.85
N THR A 61 -2.15 -17.46 -2.57
CA THR A 61 -1.12 -17.87 -3.53
C THR A 61 -0.92 -19.38 -3.45
N LYS A 62 -0.44 -20.01 -4.52
CA LYS A 62 -0.02 -21.41 -4.45
C LYS A 62 1.39 -21.49 -3.88
N LYS A 63 1.62 -22.46 -3.00
CA LYS A 63 2.93 -22.72 -2.42
C LYS A 63 3.91 -23.19 -3.49
N ILE A 64 5.01 -22.46 -3.63
CA ILE A 64 6.09 -22.85 -4.54
C ILE A 64 6.97 -23.87 -3.80
N SER A 65 6.89 -25.15 -4.17
CA SER A 65 7.93 -26.07 -3.73
C SER A 65 9.12 -25.99 -4.69
N THR A 66 10.34 -25.91 -4.13
CA THR A 66 11.59 -25.91 -4.93
C THR A 66 11.68 -27.10 -5.90
N LEU A 67 11.19 -28.26 -5.51
CA LEU A 67 11.04 -29.44 -6.35
C LEU A 67 9.93 -29.32 -7.41
N GLY A 68 8.85 -28.61 -7.11
CA GLY A 68 7.73 -28.38 -8.05
C GLY A 68 8.10 -27.44 -9.20
N SER A 69 8.98 -26.45 -8.94
CA SER A 69 9.50 -25.56 -9.98
C SER A 69 10.29 -26.31 -11.04
N PHE A 70 11.08 -27.34 -10.66
CA PHE A 70 11.79 -28.19 -11.59
C PHE A 70 10.87 -29.17 -12.32
N ALA A 71 9.68 -29.47 -11.78
CA ALA A 71 8.70 -30.39 -12.37
C ALA A 71 7.65 -29.68 -13.25
N GLY A 72 7.81 -28.37 -13.53
CA GLY A 72 6.88 -27.61 -14.39
C GLY A 72 5.49 -27.42 -13.80
N LYS A 73 5.31 -27.55 -12.48
CA LYS A 73 4.03 -27.26 -11.84
C LYS A 73 3.76 -25.75 -11.86
N ASN A 74 2.70 -25.34 -12.54
CA ASN A 74 2.26 -23.96 -12.61
C ASN A 74 1.80 -23.46 -11.23
N ASN A 75 2.32 -22.29 -10.81
CA ASN A 75 1.88 -21.58 -9.60
C ASN A 75 0.53 -20.88 -9.76
N THR A 76 -0.13 -21.10 -10.89
CA THR A 76 -1.35 -20.39 -11.27
C THR A 76 -2.58 -21.16 -10.82
N PHE A 77 -3.67 -20.45 -10.60
CA PHE A 77 -4.95 -21.04 -10.27
C PHE A 77 -5.69 -21.42 -11.55
N SER A 78 -6.13 -22.66 -11.62
CA SER A 78 -7.01 -23.12 -12.70
C SER A 78 -8.46 -22.67 -12.46
N ALA A 79 -9.28 -22.76 -13.50
CA ALA A 79 -10.72 -22.49 -13.36
C ALA A 79 -11.39 -23.44 -12.35
N GLU A 80 -10.88 -24.69 -12.24
CA GLU A 80 -11.37 -25.66 -11.26
C GLU A 80 -11.01 -25.27 -9.83
N ASP A 81 -9.78 -24.78 -9.60
CA ASP A 81 -9.35 -24.26 -8.28
C ASP A 81 -10.25 -23.11 -7.81
N ILE A 82 -10.54 -22.18 -8.74
CA ILE A 82 -11.40 -21.03 -8.46
C ILE A 82 -12.84 -21.48 -8.17
N ALA A 83 -13.36 -22.44 -8.95
CA ALA A 83 -14.68 -22.98 -8.75
C ALA A 83 -14.81 -23.75 -7.43
N ASP A 84 -13.78 -24.46 -7.01
CA ASP A 84 -13.73 -25.15 -5.72
C ASP A 84 -13.68 -24.16 -4.54
N LEU A 85 -12.86 -23.12 -4.65
CA LEU A 85 -12.81 -22.03 -3.67
C LEU A 85 -14.15 -21.29 -3.52
N LYS A 86 -14.88 -21.07 -4.63
CA LYS A 86 -16.21 -20.43 -4.60
C LYS A 86 -17.24 -21.24 -3.83
N LYS A 87 -17.09 -22.56 -3.74
CA LYS A 87 -18.02 -23.45 -3.02
C LYS A 87 -17.79 -23.47 -1.51
N GLN A 88 -16.68 -22.91 -1.03
CA GLN A 88 -16.37 -22.93 0.39
C GLN A 88 -17.27 -21.95 1.16
N SER A 89 -17.73 -22.37 2.33
CA SER A 89 -18.66 -21.61 3.18
C SER A 89 -18.11 -20.28 3.68
N PHE A 90 -16.78 -20.17 3.81
CA PHE A 90 -16.09 -18.95 4.22
C PHE A 90 -15.98 -17.92 3.09
N THR A 91 -16.16 -18.32 1.83
CA THR A 91 -15.97 -17.48 0.65
C THR A 91 -17.23 -16.71 0.32
N LYS A 92 -17.15 -15.38 0.25
CA LYS A 92 -18.21 -14.52 -0.27
C LYS A 92 -18.01 -14.21 -1.74
N THR A 93 -16.87 -13.61 -2.07
CA THR A 93 -16.53 -13.20 -3.43
C THR A 93 -15.05 -13.51 -3.70
N ILE A 94 -14.72 -13.83 -4.95
CA ILE A 94 -13.35 -14.09 -5.40
C ILE A 94 -13.04 -13.19 -6.58
N GLY A 95 -11.93 -12.47 -6.49
CA GLY A 95 -11.28 -11.77 -7.60
C GLY A 95 -9.95 -12.41 -7.96
N ALA A 96 -9.55 -12.28 -9.20
CA ALA A 96 -8.24 -12.68 -9.66
C ALA A 96 -7.33 -11.47 -9.86
N PHE A 97 -6.07 -11.58 -9.48
CA PHE A 97 -5.06 -10.63 -9.93
C PHE A 97 -4.68 -10.96 -11.37
N THR A 98 -4.86 -10.00 -12.26
CA THR A 98 -4.44 -10.09 -13.66
C THR A 98 -3.15 -9.29 -13.83
N PRO A 99 -2.01 -9.95 -14.05
CA PRO A 99 -0.74 -9.26 -14.24
C PRO A 99 -0.59 -8.75 -15.68
N SER A 100 0.24 -7.71 -15.86
CA SER A 100 0.70 -7.30 -17.18
C SER A 100 1.56 -8.41 -17.79
N GLN A 101 1.20 -8.83 -19.03
CA GLN A 101 1.94 -9.83 -19.81
C GLN A 101 2.96 -9.18 -20.77
N PHE A 102 3.13 -7.87 -20.66
CA PHE A 102 4.02 -7.05 -21.48
C PHE A 102 4.97 -6.27 -20.57
N LYS A 103 6.04 -5.73 -21.15
CA LYS A 103 7.01 -4.93 -20.38
C LYS A 103 6.51 -3.51 -20.18
N VAL A 104 6.59 -3.06 -18.95
CA VAL A 104 6.24 -1.71 -18.55
C VAL A 104 7.45 -1.06 -17.90
N SER A 105 7.78 0.16 -18.30
CA SER A 105 8.74 1.00 -17.59
C SER A 105 8.13 2.37 -17.33
N ALA A 106 8.38 2.90 -16.13
CA ALA A 106 7.99 4.25 -15.76
C ALA A 106 9.20 5.17 -15.74
N GLY A 107 9.04 6.34 -16.32
CA GLY A 107 9.99 7.44 -16.28
C GLY A 107 9.44 8.62 -15.48
N LEU A 108 10.29 9.21 -14.67
CA LEU A 108 10.05 10.51 -14.04
C LEU A 108 11.13 11.45 -14.55
N GLY A 109 10.71 12.45 -15.35
CA GLY A 109 11.59 13.54 -15.81
C GLY A 109 11.31 14.79 -15.00
N MET A 110 12.25 15.22 -14.18
CA MET A 110 12.29 16.59 -13.67
C MET A 110 13.24 17.39 -14.56
N GLN A 111 12.71 17.93 -15.65
CA GLN A 111 13.53 18.66 -16.65
C GLN A 111 14.32 19.82 -16.05
N GLU A 112 13.73 20.50 -15.05
CA GLU A 112 14.38 21.63 -14.35
C GLU A 112 15.58 21.21 -13.48
N ALA A 113 15.60 19.95 -13.03
CA ALA A 113 16.66 19.40 -12.21
C ALA A 113 17.64 18.49 -12.98
N GLY A 114 17.42 18.26 -14.28
CA GLY A 114 18.25 17.36 -15.09
C GLY A 114 18.15 15.88 -14.64
N ILE A 115 17.11 15.52 -13.89
CA ILE A 115 16.94 14.19 -13.34
C ILE A 115 16.00 13.39 -14.25
N HIS A 116 16.53 12.30 -14.81
CA HIS A 116 15.75 11.28 -15.51
C HIS A 116 15.86 9.96 -14.73
N LEU A 117 14.77 9.60 -14.06
CA LEU A 117 14.66 8.30 -13.40
C LEU A 117 13.79 7.40 -14.27
N SER A 118 14.26 6.21 -14.57
CA SER A 118 13.48 5.18 -15.24
C SER A 118 13.62 3.87 -14.48
N THR A 119 12.50 3.18 -14.30
CA THR A 119 12.45 1.88 -13.64
C THR A 119 11.44 0.97 -14.32
N ASP A 120 11.73 -0.32 -14.33
CA ASP A 120 10.74 -1.31 -14.74
C ASP A 120 9.64 -1.40 -13.68
N MET A 121 8.40 -1.51 -14.13
CA MET A 121 7.22 -1.65 -13.30
C MET A 121 6.43 -2.89 -13.67
N PHE A 122 5.71 -3.42 -12.69
CA PHE A 122 4.75 -4.51 -12.91
C PHE A 122 3.38 -3.99 -12.54
N PHE A 123 2.49 -3.96 -13.52
CA PHE A 123 1.09 -3.63 -13.31
C PHE A 123 0.28 -4.89 -13.04
N GLU A 124 -0.68 -4.75 -12.15
CA GLU A 124 -1.70 -5.74 -11.93
C GLU A 124 -3.07 -5.05 -11.90
N SER A 125 -4.11 -5.80 -12.17
CA SER A 125 -5.47 -5.37 -11.95
C SER A 125 -6.21 -6.37 -11.08
N VAL A 126 -7.21 -5.88 -10.38
CA VAL A 126 -8.19 -6.66 -9.62
C VAL A 126 -9.59 -6.14 -9.97
N PRO A 127 -10.66 -6.92 -9.78
CA PRO A 127 -12.01 -6.38 -9.93
C PRO A 127 -12.23 -5.16 -9.03
N ASP A 128 -12.94 -4.17 -9.54
CA ASP A 128 -13.11 -2.85 -8.90
C ASP A 128 -13.70 -2.94 -7.47
N GLU A 129 -14.49 -4.00 -7.20
CA GLU A 129 -15.05 -4.25 -5.86
C GLU A 129 -14.01 -4.50 -4.75
N PHE A 130 -12.77 -4.82 -5.13
CA PHE A 130 -11.65 -5.05 -4.21
C PHE A 130 -10.72 -3.85 -4.08
N VAL A 131 -10.95 -2.81 -4.86
CA VAL A 131 -10.14 -1.59 -4.82
C VAL A 131 -10.56 -0.73 -3.62
N ASP A 132 -9.61 -0.31 -2.80
CA ASP A 132 -9.85 0.37 -1.51
C ASP A 132 -9.79 1.90 -1.58
N ILE A 133 -10.01 2.47 -2.77
CA ILE A 133 -10.09 3.92 -2.99
C ILE A 133 -11.39 4.30 -3.69
N LYS A 134 -11.69 5.61 -3.74
CA LYS A 134 -12.80 6.14 -4.53
C LYS A 134 -12.54 5.95 -6.03
N LEU A 135 -13.53 5.43 -6.75
CA LEU A 135 -13.41 5.07 -8.16
C LEU A 135 -13.71 6.23 -9.14
N ASP A 136 -13.92 7.45 -8.64
CA ASP A 136 -14.32 8.60 -9.49
C ASP A 136 -13.34 8.88 -10.65
N LYS A 137 -12.05 8.60 -10.43
CA LYS A 137 -10.97 8.77 -11.43
C LYS A 137 -10.40 7.43 -11.91
N TRP A 138 -11.04 6.32 -11.56
CA TRP A 138 -10.59 4.96 -11.87
C TRP A 138 -11.20 4.46 -13.16
N HIS A 139 -11.01 5.21 -14.24
CA HIS A 139 -11.50 4.87 -15.57
C HIS A 139 -10.39 5.03 -16.59
N PHE A 140 -10.23 4.04 -17.46
CA PHE A 140 -9.31 4.10 -18.59
C PHE A 140 -10.06 4.42 -19.88
N ASP A 141 -9.55 5.40 -20.59
CA ASP A 141 -9.99 5.76 -21.93
C ASP A 141 -8.74 5.87 -22.82
N GLU A 142 -8.66 5.02 -23.85
CA GLU A 142 -7.54 4.95 -24.79
C GLU A 142 -7.28 6.30 -25.45
N ALA A 143 -8.32 7.06 -25.76
CA ALA A 143 -8.21 8.37 -26.43
C ALA A 143 -7.45 9.40 -25.60
N THR A 144 -7.44 9.28 -24.28
CA THR A 144 -6.74 10.22 -23.38
C THR A 144 -5.24 9.96 -23.28
N HIS A 145 -4.77 8.79 -23.70
CA HIS A 145 -3.40 8.31 -23.50
C HIS A 145 -2.94 8.42 -22.03
N THR A 146 -3.88 8.28 -21.10
CA THR A 146 -3.62 8.42 -19.66
C THR A 146 -4.07 7.18 -18.90
N ILE A 147 -3.19 6.65 -18.05
CA ILE A 147 -3.43 5.47 -17.24
C ILE A 147 -3.60 5.91 -15.78
N PRO A 148 -4.75 5.72 -15.16
CA PRO A 148 -4.90 5.92 -13.72
C PRO A 148 -4.18 4.79 -12.97
N ILE A 149 -3.42 5.15 -11.95
CA ILE A 149 -2.54 4.24 -11.22
C ILE A 149 -2.82 4.38 -9.72
N ILE A 150 -2.96 3.25 -9.03
CA ILE A 150 -2.95 3.17 -7.57
C ILE A 150 -1.62 2.57 -7.14
N ILE A 151 -0.97 3.22 -6.17
CA ILE A 151 0.32 2.78 -5.64
C ILE A 151 0.13 2.30 -4.19
N PRO A 152 0.84 1.23 -3.77
CA PRO A 152 0.88 0.86 -2.35
C PRO A 152 1.41 2.01 -1.49
N ARG A 153 0.71 2.35 -0.40
CA ARG A 153 1.14 3.43 0.51
C ARG A 153 2.52 3.19 1.11
N ASN A 154 2.90 1.94 1.33
CA ASN A 154 4.24 1.61 1.82
C ASN A 154 5.35 2.01 0.84
N TYR A 155 5.10 2.13 -0.48
CA TYR A 155 6.11 2.63 -1.43
C TYR A 155 6.43 4.10 -1.20
N LEU A 156 5.42 4.91 -0.85
CA LEU A 156 5.65 6.30 -0.44
C LEU A 156 6.49 6.38 0.84
N ASN A 157 6.22 5.49 1.80
CA ASN A 157 7.02 5.40 3.03
C ASN A 157 8.46 4.96 2.74
N LEU A 158 8.66 3.97 1.88
CA LEU A 158 9.99 3.52 1.45
C LEU A 158 10.76 4.63 0.74
N TYR A 159 10.10 5.40 -0.12
CA TYR A 159 10.70 6.57 -0.74
C TYR A 159 11.10 7.60 0.33
N ASN A 160 10.19 8.01 1.20
CA ASN A 160 10.40 9.10 2.14
C ASN A 160 11.45 8.79 3.21
N PHE A 161 11.47 7.57 3.73
CA PHE A 161 12.34 7.17 4.86
C PHE A 161 13.59 6.40 4.42
N GLY A 162 13.54 5.76 3.26
CA GLY A 162 14.69 5.02 2.71
C GLY A 162 15.45 5.84 1.68
N PHE A 163 14.82 6.14 0.56
CA PHE A 163 15.50 6.70 -0.60
C PHE A 163 15.74 8.22 -0.50
N ALA A 164 14.71 9.00 -0.18
CA ALA A 164 14.80 10.45 -0.16
C ALA A 164 15.81 10.94 0.89
N GLN A 165 15.78 10.33 2.08
CA GLN A 165 16.69 10.69 3.17
C GLN A 165 18.15 10.40 2.82
N SER A 166 18.44 9.25 2.17
CA SER A 166 19.80 8.86 1.79
C SER A 166 20.38 9.70 0.65
N ARG A 167 19.53 10.38 -0.12
CA ARG A 167 19.91 11.19 -1.29
C ARG A 167 19.68 12.69 -1.11
N SER A 168 19.32 13.14 0.10
CA SER A 168 18.96 14.55 0.40
C SER A 168 17.84 15.09 -0.52
N LEU A 169 16.91 14.21 -0.93
CA LEU A 169 15.75 14.57 -1.72
C LEU A 169 14.59 14.99 -0.83
N PRO A 170 13.66 15.83 -1.32
CA PRO A 170 12.50 16.22 -0.56
C PRO A 170 11.57 15.02 -0.30
N LYS A 171 10.96 15.00 0.88
CA LYS A 171 9.88 14.06 1.18
C LYS A 171 8.64 14.43 0.39
N LEU A 172 7.92 13.42 -0.08
CA LEU A 172 6.69 13.59 -0.84
C LEU A 172 5.47 13.26 0.03
N SER A 173 4.43 14.07 -0.07
CA SER A 173 3.10 13.75 0.45
C SER A 173 2.27 13.04 -0.61
N GLU A 174 1.19 12.37 -0.22
CA GLU A 174 0.25 11.75 -1.16
C GLU A 174 -0.31 12.78 -2.15
N GLY A 175 -0.69 13.97 -1.65
CA GLY A 175 -1.19 15.05 -2.49
C GLY A 175 -0.16 15.54 -3.51
N LEU A 176 1.12 15.59 -3.14
CA LEU A 176 2.18 15.98 -4.08
C LEU A 176 2.44 14.87 -5.10
N MET A 177 2.44 13.61 -4.67
CA MET A 177 2.61 12.46 -5.57
C MET A 177 1.47 12.38 -6.62
N SER A 178 0.24 12.71 -6.24
CA SER A 178 -0.89 12.70 -7.19
C SER A 178 -0.83 13.81 -8.25
N LEU A 179 0.04 14.82 -8.07
CA LEU A 179 0.29 15.87 -9.09
C LEU A 179 1.40 15.48 -10.08
N ILE A 180 2.17 14.43 -9.75
CA ILE A 180 3.29 13.99 -10.59
C ILE A 180 2.74 13.10 -11.70
N GLN A 181 2.99 13.48 -12.94
CA GLN A 181 2.75 12.65 -14.11
C GLN A 181 3.97 11.82 -14.45
N MET A 182 3.78 10.52 -14.59
CA MET A 182 4.84 9.59 -15.01
C MET A 182 4.75 9.31 -16.50
N ASP A 183 5.88 9.15 -17.15
CA ASP A 183 5.95 8.61 -18.50
C ASP A 183 5.93 7.09 -18.44
N ILE A 184 4.88 6.47 -18.94
CA ILE A 184 4.73 5.02 -18.98
C ILE A 184 5.03 4.53 -20.38
N MET A 185 6.06 3.71 -20.50
CA MET A 185 6.42 3.07 -21.75
C MET A 185 6.03 1.60 -21.70
N MET A 186 5.22 1.17 -22.64
CA MET A 186 4.77 -0.21 -22.79
C MET A 186 5.40 -0.84 -24.03
N ARG A 187 5.88 -2.08 -23.87
CA ARG A 187 6.54 -2.82 -24.94
C ARG A 187 6.06 -4.26 -24.99
N GLY A 188 5.62 -4.70 -26.16
CA GLY A 188 5.21 -6.09 -26.39
C GLY A 188 4.70 -6.26 -27.81
N ASN A 189 4.67 -7.49 -28.30
CA ASN A 189 4.17 -7.84 -29.62
C ASN A 189 4.70 -6.94 -30.77
N GLY A 190 5.98 -6.54 -30.70
CA GLY A 190 6.58 -5.61 -31.67
C GLY A 190 6.15 -4.17 -31.57
N ARG A 191 5.29 -3.81 -30.63
CA ARG A 191 4.81 -2.45 -30.36
C ARG A 191 5.57 -1.79 -29.23
N VAL A 192 5.73 -0.47 -29.32
CA VAL A 192 6.23 0.39 -28.25
C VAL A 192 5.34 1.63 -28.24
N GLU A 193 4.65 1.84 -27.13
CA GLU A 193 3.77 3.00 -26.97
C GLU A 193 4.05 3.69 -25.65
N GLN A 194 3.82 5.01 -25.64
CA GLN A 194 4.03 5.87 -24.48
C GLN A 194 2.70 6.46 -24.02
N TYR A 195 2.43 6.32 -22.74
CA TYR A 195 1.26 6.86 -22.05
C TYR A 195 1.69 7.74 -20.89
N LYS A 196 0.78 8.55 -20.40
CA LYS A 196 0.97 9.28 -19.15
C LYS A 196 0.32 8.49 -17.99
N GLY A 197 1.07 8.27 -16.93
CA GLY A 197 0.55 7.65 -15.70
C GLY A 197 0.17 8.70 -14.67
N ASN A 198 -1.06 8.67 -14.18
CA ASN A 198 -1.54 9.55 -13.10
C ASN A 198 -1.82 8.73 -11.84
N ILE A 199 -1.18 9.10 -10.73
CA ILE A 199 -1.47 8.48 -9.43
C ILE A 199 -2.80 9.04 -8.93
N VAL A 200 -3.83 8.20 -8.91
CA VAL A 200 -5.19 8.57 -8.48
C VAL A 200 -5.49 8.17 -7.03
N GLY A 201 -4.63 7.36 -6.42
CA GLY A 201 -4.79 6.97 -5.02
C GLY A 201 -3.67 6.09 -4.49
N PHE A 202 -3.75 5.79 -3.20
CA PHE A 202 -2.81 4.95 -2.47
C PHE A 202 -3.56 3.84 -1.76
N SER A 203 -3.22 2.58 -2.06
CA SER A 203 -3.80 1.44 -1.38
C SER A 203 -3.07 1.15 -0.07
N ASN A 204 -3.84 0.93 0.99
CA ASN A 204 -3.34 0.43 2.27
C ASN A 204 -3.37 -1.09 2.34
N ARG A 205 -4.11 -1.73 1.45
CA ARG A 205 -4.48 -3.15 1.52
C ARG A 205 -3.78 -3.99 0.47
N LEU A 206 -3.53 -3.42 -0.71
CA LEU A 206 -2.92 -4.13 -1.84
C LEU A 206 -1.49 -3.65 -2.04
N ASN A 207 -0.54 -4.59 -1.92
CA ASN A 207 0.90 -4.30 -2.03
C ASN A 207 1.38 -4.51 -3.47
N THR A 208 0.68 -3.93 -4.42
CA THR A 208 1.02 -3.97 -5.83
C THR A 208 0.55 -2.69 -6.52
N ILE A 209 1.17 -2.35 -7.64
CA ILE A 209 0.77 -1.21 -8.45
C ILE A 209 -0.44 -1.63 -9.29
N LEU A 210 -1.58 -1.00 -9.01
CA LEU A 210 -2.84 -1.33 -9.68
C LEU A 210 -3.13 -0.37 -10.82
N VAL A 211 -3.74 -0.93 -11.85
CA VAL A 211 -4.36 -0.23 -12.97
C VAL A 211 -5.77 -0.76 -13.18
N PRO A 212 -6.68 -0.01 -13.83
CA PRO A 212 -8.04 -0.49 -14.10
C PRO A 212 -8.04 -1.81 -14.85
N GLN A 213 -9.00 -2.66 -14.54
CA GLN A 213 -9.15 -3.95 -15.23
C GLN A 213 -9.37 -3.75 -16.74
N SER A 214 -10.16 -2.75 -17.13
CA SER A 214 -10.37 -2.39 -18.54
C SER A 214 -9.08 -2.03 -19.28
N PHE A 215 -8.17 -1.30 -18.62
CA PHE A 215 -6.84 -1.03 -19.17
C PHE A 215 -6.02 -2.33 -19.31
N MET A 216 -6.00 -3.16 -18.29
CA MET A 216 -5.20 -4.40 -18.31
C MET A 216 -5.65 -5.36 -19.38
N GLU A 217 -6.96 -5.54 -19.57
CA GLU A 217 -7.53 -6.37 -20.63
C GLU A 217 -7.16 -5.84 -22.02
N TRP A 218 -7.35 -4.53 -22.23
CA TRP A 218 -6.96 -3.87 -23.47
C TRP A 218 -5.45 -4.01 -23.75
N ALA A 219 -4.62 -3.74 -22.74
CA ALA A 219 -3.17 -3.76 -22.90
C ALA A 219 -2.62 -5.18 -23.13
N ASN A 220 -3.09 -6.19 -22.39
CA ASN A 220 -2.69 -7.57 -22.61
C ASN A 220 -3.10 -8.05 -24.02
N MET A 221 -4.29 -7.68 -24.51
CA MET A 221 -4.75 -8.03 -25.85
C MET A 221 -3.88 -7.40 -26.94
N ASN A 222 -3.41 -6.15 -26.75
CA ASN A 222 -2.64 -5.42 -27.76
C ASN A 222 -1.14 -5.76 -27.74
N PHE A 223 -0.57 -5.91 -26.53
CA PHE A 223 0.88 -6.08 -26.35
C PHE A 223 1.30 -7.54 -26.09
N ALA A 224 0.39 -8.43 -25.73
CA ALA A 224 0.69 -9.83 -25.47
C ALA A 224 -0.49 -10.77 -25.85
N PRO A 225 -1.00 -10.74 -27.09
CA PRO A 225 -2.22 -11.44 -27.50
C PRO A 225 -2.14 -12.97 -27.37
N ASN A 226 -0.94 -13.53 -27.35
CA ASN A 226 -0.72 -14.97 -27.26
C ASN A 226 -0.39 -15.46 -25.85
N ALA A 227 -0.43 -14.58 -24.84
CA ALA A 227 -0.13 -14.94 -23.47
C ALA A 227 -1.41 -15.47 -22.77
N GLU A 228 -1.34 -16.70 -22.27
CA GLU A 228 -2.37 -17.23 -21.38
C GLU A 228 -2.15 -16.68 -19.97
N ALA A 229 -2.93 -15.71 -19.59
CA ALA A 229 -2.86 -15.09 -18.26
C ALA A 229 -3.67 -15.91 -17.25
N GLN A 230 -3.10 -16.99 -16.73
CA GLN A 230 -3.67 -17.65 -15.56
C GLN A 230 -3.27 -16.88 -14.28
N PRO A 231 -4.22 -16.59 -13.35
CA PRO A 231 -3.91 -15.81 -12.16
C PRO A 231 -3.00 -16.60 -11.21
N ALA A 232 -1.90 -15.98 -10.78
CA ALA A 232 -1.01 -16.54 -9.76
C ALA A 232 -1.48 -16.19 -8.33
N ARG A 233 -2.36 -15.21 -8.21
CA ARG A 233 -2.91 -14.72 -6.94
C ARG A 233 -4.42 -14.50 -7.05
N LEU A 234 -5.13 -14.85 -5.99
CA LEU A 234 -6.55 -14.58 -5.84
C LEU A 234 -6.79 -13.70 -4.63
N ILE A 235 -7.76 -12.80 -4.73
CA ILE A 235 -8.29 -12.04 -3.62
C ILE A 235 -9.65 -12.60 -3.25
N ILE A 236 -9.87 -12.95 -1.99
CA ILE A 236 -11.05 -13.65 -1.52
C ILE A 236 -11.66 -12.84 -0.40
N GLU A 237 -12.87 -12.33 -0.59
CA GLU A 237 -13.68 -11.77 0.49
C GLU A 237 -14.19 -12.91 1.34
N VAL A 238 -13.89 -12.86 2.64
CA VAL A 238 -14.27 -13.90 3.59
C VAL A 238 -15.30 -13.39 4.60
N SER A 239 -16.10 -14.31 5.12
CA SER A 239 -17.11 -13.98 6.13
C SER A 239 -16.49 -13.69 7.49
N ASN A 240 -15.43 -14.42 7.84
CA ASN A 240 -14.65 -14.26 9.06
C ASN A 240 -13.19 -14.68 8.79
N PRO A 241 -12.22 -13.77 8.81
CA PRO A 241 -10.81 -14.09 8.53
C PRO A 241 -10.17 -14.97 9.62
N ALA A 242 -10.77 -15.05 10.82
CA ALA A 242 -10.32 -15.91 11.92
C ALA A 242 -10.94 -17.32 11.87
N ASP A 243 -11.68 -17.68 10.84
CA ASP A 243 -12.27 -19.01 10.70
C ASP A 243 -11.17 -20.06 10.48
N SER A 244 -11.06 -21.00 11.42
CA SER A 244 -10.09 -22.09 11.37
C SER A 244 -10.25 -23.01 10.16
N SER A 245 -11.44 -23.06 9.56
CA SER A 245 -11.70 -23.83 8.35
C SER A 245 -10.90 -23.32 7.14
N ILE A 246 -10.60 -22.01 7.10
CA ILE A 246 -9.76 -21.40 6.07
C ILE A 246 -8.36 -21.99 6.13
N ALA A 247 -7.72 -21.97 7.31
CA ALA A 247 -6.37 -22.50 7.50
C ALA A 247 -6.26 -23.97 7.11
N GLY A 248 -7.23 -24.79 7.54
CA GLY A 248 -7.30 -26.21 7.21
C GLY A 248 -7.45 -26.47 5.70
N TYR A 249 -8.33 -25.71 5.03
CA TYR A 249 -8.53 -25.82 3.59
C TYR A 249 -7.28 -25.42 2.80
N PHE A 250 -6.66 -24.27 3.17
CA PHE A 250 -5.45 -23.77 2.50
C PHE A 250 -4.29 -24.74 2.65
N GLN A 251 -4.08 -25.28 3.86
CA GLN A 251 -3.05 -26.29 4.10
C GLN A 251 -3.26 -27.55 3.24
N LYS A 252 -4.50 -28.06 3.16
CA LYS A 252 -4.86 -29.23 2.35
C LYS A 252 -4.61 -29.01 0.85
N LYS A 253 -4.86 -27.80 0.35
CA LYS A 253 -4.69 -27.44 -1.07
C LYS A 253 -3.29 -26.97 -1.43
N GLY A 254 -2.41 -26.75 -0.42
CA GLY A 254 -1.08 -26.20 -0.62
C GLY A 254 -1.12 -24.73 -1.02
N TYR A 255 -2.10 -24.00 -0.49
CA TYR A 255 -2.21 -22.56 -0.66
C TYR A 255 -1.54 -21.85 0.52
N GLU A 256 -1.01 -20.65 0.24
CA GLU A 256 -0.49 -19.74 1.25
C GLU A 256 -1.36 -18.49 1.29
N THR A 257 -1.57 -17.97 2.49
CA THR A 257 -2.26 -16.70 2.67
C THR A 257 -1.26 -15.58 2.89
N VAL A 258 -1.39 -14.52 2.11
CA VAL A 258 -0.76 -13.24 2.42
C VAL A 258 -1.83 -12.40 3.11
N SER A 259 -1.92 -12.52 4.43
CA SER A 259 -2.83 -11.69 5.22
C SER A 259 -2.12 -10.37 5.54
N TYR A 260 -2.66 -9.26 5.05
CA TYR A 260 -2.24 -7.91 5.46
C TYR A 260 -3.00 -7.42 6.69
N THR A 261 -3.88 -8.22 7.26
CA THR A 261 -4.56 -7.89 8.50
C THR A 261 -3.64 -8.13 9.70
N HIS A 262 -3.65 -7.21 10.65
CA HIS A 262 -2.85 -7.12 11.88
C HIS A 262 -2.89 -8.34 12.86
N LEU A 263 -3.25 -9.53 12.39
CA LEU A 263 -3.36 -10.72 13.22
C LEU A 263 -2.02 -11.31 13.70
N ARG A 264 -0.87 -10.87 13.15
CA ARG A 264 0.44 -11.37 13.60
C ARG A 264 0.97 -10.74 14.90
N ALA A 265 0.35 -9.70 15.42
CA ALA A 265 0.78 -9.11 16.70
C ALA A 265 0.43 -9.98 17.92
N HIS A 266 -0.54 -10.88 17.81
CA HIS A 266 -0.96 -11.73 18.94
C HIS A 266 -0.25 -13.08 19.04
N GLU A 267 0.25 -13.64 17.95
CA GLU A 267 0.93 -14.94 18.01
C GLU A 267 2.38 -14.86 18.50
N THR A 268 3.05 -13.73 18.32
CA THR A 268 4.45 -13.56 18.78
C THR A 268 4.57 -13.30 20.28
N LEU A 269 3.49 -12.90 20.95
CA LEU A 269 3.48 -12.64 22.39
C LEU A 269 3.09 -13.88 23.24
N MET A 270 2.62 -14.95 22.62
CA MET A 270 2.28 -16.21 23.32
C MET A 270 3.38 -17.26 23.28
N ASN A 271 4.49 -17.03 22.57
CA ASN A 271 5.61 -17.96 22.46
C ASN A 271 6.93 -17.40 23.03
N LEU A 272 6.85 -16.47 23.98
CA LEU A 272 7.92 -16.08 24.89
C LEU A 272 7.46 -16.35 26.33
#